data_b189743e02cb2b6a87c55fea716361f0
#
_entry.id   b189743e02cb2b6a87c55fea716361f0
#
_cell.length_a   1.000
_cell.length_b   1.000
_cell.length_c   1.000
_cell.angle_alpha   90.00
_cell.angle_beta   90.00
_cell.angle_gamma   90.00
#
_symmetry.space_group_name_H-M   'P 1'
#
loop_
_entity.id
_entity.type
_entity.pdbx_description
1 polymer ?
#
loop_
_entity_poly.entity_id
_entity_poly.type
_entity_poly.pdbx_seq_one_letter_code
_entity_poly.pdbx_strand_id
1 'polypeptide(L)'
;MLFNSITFVLFHLVFVALYWATKSIRVRQVLLLLSSVVFYGWYYWPALILLGISMVVNYGFSRWIDSAAEKKKVLTLAVIVNLCSLSWFKYSKFIADNVVAVLDQFGVALESPPMNDWLPLGISFYTFQVIGYLVDISRGQIKAERNFLVFGVFKCFYAQLVAGPIVRAKDLLPQLKERHVFYSRHFQLGLYYLLAGLAIKICIADTLAQFVNHGFGDPGKLDTGTAWLTLYGFAFQILSDFWGYSTVAIGLGLMYGIKLPLNFNLPYIASSLRDFWRRWHITLSEWLRDYLYIPLGGNRRWQNRNLFLTMLLGGLWHGASWNFVFWGAGHGLWLALERLTPTIFPKNRFFKWLKIFLVFNGVCLLWVFFRAGEEELRAAIAGNDNVNGLQVSLDYFKALFLSPFEQAESPPETLMFILLGFLAFMFFLGKSLTDRRFLDWSMTRQVFLCVLLLFLIIAYADARLDFIYFVF
;
A
#
# COMPACT_ATOMS: atom_id res chain seq x y z
N MET A 1 16.81 -1.66 -2.17
CA MET A 1 17.15 -0.36 -2.85
C MET A 1 15.92 0.54 -2.77
N LEU A 2 16.05 1.82 -2.44
CA LEU A 2 14.91 2.77 -2.41
C LEU A 2 14.72 3.42 -3.78
N PHE A 3 13.49 3.59 -4.22
CA PHE A 3 13.17 4.22 -5.52
C PHE A 3 13.60 5.68 -5.61
N ASN A 4 13.69 6.39 -4.50
CA ASN A 4 14.15 7.78 -4.39
C ASN A 4 15.69 7.94 -4.25
N SER A 5 16.49 6.89 -4.45
CA SER A 5 17.94 6.92 -4.34
C SER A 5 18.61 7.07 -5.71
N ILE A 6 19.78 7.74 -5.74
CA ILE A 6 20.62 7.84 -6.95
C ILE A 6 21.06 6.44 -7.41
N THR A 7 21.36 5.55 -6.46
CA THR A 7 21.71 4.14 -6.74
C THR A 7 20.61 3.46 -7.54
N PHE A 8 19.33 3.69 -7.18
CA PHE A 8 18.21 3.15 -7.93
C PHE A 8 18.12 3.72 -9.34
N VAL A 9 18.33 5.01 -9.51
CA VAL A 9 18.29 5.65 -10.85
C VAL A 9 19.33 5.03 -11.76
N LEU A 10 20.58 4.90 -11.30
CA LEU A 10 21.67 4.27 -12.07
C LEU A 10 21.35 2.80 -12.38
N PHE A 11 20.92 2.05 -11.39
CA PHE A 11 20.46 0.66 -11.52
C PHE A 11 19.38 0.53 -12.60
N HIS A 12 18.34 1.35 -12.52
CA HIS A 12 17.20 1.30 -13.45
C HIS A 12 17.62 1.63 -14.88
N LEU A 13 18.43 2.67 -15.08
CA LEU A 13 18.93 3.05 -16.40
C LEU A 13 19.75 1.92 -17.06
N VAL A 14 20.61 1.25 -16.29
CA VAL A 14 21.40 0.11 -16.80
C VAL A 14 20.47 -1.03 -17.22
N PHE A 15 19.54 -1.45 -16.37
CA PHE A 15 18.68 -2.59 -16.69
C PHE A 15 17.67 -2.28 -17.80
N VAL A 16 17.13 -1.08 -17.89
CA VAL A 16 16.28 -0.66 -19.03
C VAL A 16 17.05 -0.66 -20.35
N ALA A 17 18.28 -0.13 -20.35
CA ALA A 17 19.12 -0.15 -21.55
C ALA A 17 19.41 -1.58 -22.01
N LEU A 18 19.83 -2.48 -21.10
CA LEU A 18 20.07 -3.90 -21.39
C LEU A 18 18.80 -4.62 -21.89
N TYR A 19 17.64 -4.32 -21.28
CA TYR A 19 16.37 -4.91 -21.69
C TYR A 19 16.00 -4.57 -23.13
N TRP A 20 16.16 -3.33 -23.54
CA TRP A 20 15.83 -2.91 -24.91
C TRP A 20 16.94 -3.22 -25.92
N ALA A 21 18.20 -3.39 -25.49
CA ALA A 21 19.29 -3.83 -26.35
C ALA A 21 19.11 -5.27 -26.87
N THR A 22 18.38 -6.12 -26.15
CA THR A 22 18.15 -7.50 -26.58
C THR A 22 16.81 -7.69 -27.29
N LYS A 23 16.80 -8.57 -28.30
CA LYS A 23 15.58 -9.00 -29.01
C LYS A 23 15.00 -10.30 -28.45
N SER A 24 15.75 -11.05 -27.64
CA SER A 24 15.35 -12.32 -27.07
C SER A 24 14.41 -12.13 -25.88
N ILE A 25 13.21 -12.69 -25.96
CA ILE A 25 12.23 -12.65 -24.86
C ILE A 25 12.79 -13.35 -23.60
N ARG A 26 13.50 -14.46 -23.77
CA ARG A 26 14.07 -15.20 -22.66
C ARG A 26 15.15 -14.39 -21.94
N VAL A 27 16.00 -13.69 -22.67
CA VAL A 27 17.02 -12.79 -22.08
C VAL A 27 16.34 -11.64 -21.33
N ARG A 28 15.26 -11.06 -21.88
CA ARG A 28 14.47 -10.02 -21.19
C ARG A 28 13.87 -10.53 -19.89
N GLN A 29 13.32 -11.74 -19.87
CA GLN A 29 12.78 -12.37 -18.66
C GLN A 29 13.89 -12.60 -17.62
N VAL A 30 15.08 -13.07 -18.05
CA VAL A 30 16.25 -13.21 -17.16
C VAL A 30 16.68 -11.86 -16.59
N LEU A 31 16.74 -10.80 -17.42
CA LEU A 31 17.08 -9.46 -16.97
C LEU A 31 16.07 -8.91 -15.95
N LEU A 32 14.76 -9.13 -16.17
CA LEU A 32 13.72 -8.72 -15.22
C LEU A 32 13.81 -9.49 -13.89
N LEU A 33 14.11 -10.79 -13.92
CA LEU A 33 14.30 -11.55 -12.69
C LEU A 33 15.59 -11.13 -11.98
N LEU A 34 16.70 -10.99 -12.71
CA LEU A 34 17.98 -10.57 -12.16
C LEU A 34 17.89 -9.17 -11.53
N SER A 35 17.28 -8.21 -12.25
CA SER A 35 17.05 -6.87 -11.69
C SER A 35 16.21 -6.92 -10.41
N SER A 36 15.21 -7.79 -10.34
CA SER A 36 14.37 -7.96 -9.15
C SER A 36 15.15 -8.56 -7.97
N VAL A 37 16.00 -9.54 -8.22
CA VAL A 37 16.88 -10.15 -7.22
C VAL A 37 17.89 -9.12 -6.69
N VAL A 38 18.55 -8.36 -7.58
CA VAL A 38 19.50 -7.31 -7.18
C VAL A 38 18.78 -6.22 -6.38
N PHE A 39 17.64 -5.72 -6.86
CA PHE A 39 16.85 -4.69 -6.18
C PHE A 39 16.45 -5.09 -4.76
N TYR A 40 15.91 -6.31 -4.61
CA TYR A 40 15.41 -6.80 -3.33
C TYR A 40 16.54 -7.15 -2.36
N GLY A 41 17.58 -7.86 -2.85
CA GLY A 41 18.74 -8.25 -2.05
C GLY A 41 19.63 -7.09 -1.62
N TRP A 42 19.54 -5.95 -2.30
CA TRP A 42 20.29 -4.74 -1.91
C TRP A 42 19.95 -4.22 -0.53
N TYR A 43 18.70 -4.34 -0.12
CA TYR A 43 18.25 -3.90 1.20
C TYR A 43 18.69 -4.89 2.28
N TYR A 44 18.38 -6.18 2.08
CA TYR A 44 18.72 -7.26 3.02
C TYR A 44 18.78 -8.60 2.30
N TRP A 45 19.97 -9.06 1.97
CA TRP A 45 20.14 -10.27 1.17
C TRP A 45 19.54 -11.55 1.76
N PRO A 46 19.46 -11.77 3.12
CA PRO A 46 18.82 -12.98 3.66
C PRO A 46 17.34 -13.10 3.31
N ALA A 47 16.65 -11.98 3.05
CA ALA A 47 15.26 -11.99 2.59
C ALA A 47 15.10 -12.67 1.22
N LEU A 48 16.14 -12.70 0.39
CA LEU A 48 16.13 -13.44 -0.88
C LEU A 48 15.95 -14.93 -0.67
N ILE A 49 16.46 -15.50 0.43
CA ILE A 49 16.32 -16.93 0.73
C ILE A 49 14.84 -17.25 0.95
N LEU A 50 14.15 -16.46 1.78
CA LEU A 50 12.72 -16.63 2.04
C LEU A 50 11.89 -16.43 0.77
N LEU A 51 12.18 -15.38 0.00
CA LEU A 51 11.51 -15.12 -1.26
C LEU A 51 11.72 -16.26 -2.26
N GLY A 52 12.94 -16.83 -2.34
CA GLY A 52 13.30 -17.98 -3.16
C GLY A 52 12.57 -19.24 -2.73
N ILE A 53 12.55 -19.54 -1.42
CA ILE A 53 11.79 -20.69 -0.85
C ILE A 53 10.31 -20.51 -1.21
N SER A 54 9.74 -19.34 -0.95
CA SER A 54 8.35 -19.04 -1.26
C SER A 54 8.05 -19.16 -2.78
N MET A 55 9.03 -18.84 -3.64
CA MET A 55 8.90 -19.01 -5.10
C MET A 55 8.84 -20.48 -5.47
N VAL A 56 9.76 -21.32 -4.99
CA VAL A 56 9.81 -22.75 -5.29
C VAL A 56 8.57 -23.48 -4.77
N VAL A 57 8.21 -23.24 -3.50
CA VAL A 57 7.05 -23.86 -2.84
C VAL A 57 5.75 -23.53 -3.58
N ASN A 58 5.52 -22.28 -3.91
CA ASN A 58 4.28 -21.86 -4.57
C ASN A 58 4.23 -22.23 -6.06
N TYR A 59 5.37 -22.31 -6.73
CA TYR A 59 5.43 -22.94 -8.06
C TYR A 59 5.01 -24.41 -7.99
N GLY A 60 5.53 -25.16 -7.03
CA GLY A 60 5.13 -26.55 -6.79
C GLY A 60 3.63 -26.70 -6.51
N PHE A 61 3.08 -25.88 -5.58
CA PHE A 61 1.64 -25.86 -5.31
C PHE A 61 0.79 -25.50 -6.54
N SER A 62 1.22 -24.54 -7.34
CA SER A 62 0.48 -24.17 -8.55
C SER A 62 0.35 -25.32 -9.54
N ARG A 63 1.44 -26.08 -9.74
CA ARG A 63 1.48 -27.26 -10.59
C ARG A 63 0.63 -28.39 -10.02
N TRP A 64 0.69 -28.60 -8.70
CA TRP A 64 -0.10 -29.61 -8.02
C TRP A 64 -1.60 -29.32 -8.09
N ILE A 65 -2.04 -28.07 -7.80
CA ILE A 65 -3.45 -27.67 -7.93
C ILE A 65 -3.97 -27.87 -9.36
N ASP A 66 -3.16 -27.52 -10.37
CA ASP A 66 -3.59 -27.64 -11.78
C ASP A 66 -3.88 -29.09 -12.17
N SER A 67 -3.09 -30.06 -11.68
CA SER A 67 -3.21 -31.48 -11.97
C SER A 67 -4.06 -32.30 -10.99
N ALA A 68 -4.36 -31.77 -9.80
CA ALA A 68 -5.05 -32.51 -8.75
C ALA A 68 -6.54 -32.73 -9.06
N ALA A 69 -7.03 -33.94 -8.71
CA ALA A 69 -8.46 -34.24 -8.71
C ALA A 69 -9.21 -33.42 -7.66
N GLU A 70 -8.64 -33.27 -6.45
CA GLU A 70 -9.21 -32.52 -5.33
C GLU A 70 -8.51 -31.16 -5.15
N LYS A 71 -8.63 -30.28 -6.14
CA LYS A 71 -7.99 -28.96 -6.17
C LYS A 71 -8.19 -28.13 -4.90
N LYS A 72 -9.37 -28.22 -4.27
CA LYS A 72 -9.69 -27.46 -3.05
C LYS A 72 -8.84 -27.90 -1.85
N LYS A 73 -8.56 -29.19 -1.67
CA LYS A 73 -7.72 -29.67 -0.56
C LYS A 73 -6.29 -29.18 -0.70
N VAL A 74 -5.73 -29.29 -1.91
CA VAL A 74 -4.38 -28.79 -2.18
C VAL A 74 -4.31 -27.27 -2.03
N LEU A 75 -5.32 -26.53 -2.49
CA LEU A 75 -5.41 -25.08 -2.29
C LEU A 75 -5.44 -24.73 -0.78
N THR A 76 -6.25 -25.43 0.00
CA THR A 76 -6.34 -25.19 1.46
C THR A 76 -4.97 -25.37 2.11
N LEU A 77 -4.25 -26.45 1.79
CA LEU A 77 -2.89 -26.67 2.29
C LEU A 77 -1.94 -25.53 1.88
N ALA A 78 -1.98 -25.13 0.61
CA ALA A 78 -1.14 -24.06 0.09
C ALA A 78 -1.42 -22.72 0.78
N VAL A 79 -2.70 -22.39 1.02
CA VAL A 79 -3.11 -21.18 1.76
C VAL A 79 -2.61 -21.23 3.21
N ILE A 80 -2.77 -22.38 3.90
CA ILE A 80 -2.27 -22.56 5.27
C ILE A 80 -0.77 -22.33 5.33
N VAL A 81 0.02 -22.95 4.44
CA VAL A 81 1.49 -22.78 4.41
C VAL A 81 1.89 -21.33 4.19
N ASN A 82 1.24 -20.61 3.28
CA ASN A 82 1.52 -19.19 3.03
C ASN A 82 1.12 -18.31 4.23
N LEU A 83 -0.04 -18.57 4.85
CA LEU A 83 -0.49 -17.82 6.02
C LEU A 83 0.35 -18.13 7.26
N CYS A 84 0.78 -19.37 7.47
CA CYS A 84 1.71 -19.72 8.57
C CYS A 84 3.05 -18.98 8.40
N SER A 85 3.60 -18.94 7.17
CA SER A 85 4.81 -18.17 6.90
C SER A 85 4.61 -16.69 7.19
N LEU A 86 3.51 -16.08 6.72
CA LEU A 86 3.18 -14.69 7.01
C LEU A 86 3.01 -14.45 8.51
N SER A 87 2.29 -15.35 9.20
CA SER A 87 2.03 -15.25 10.64
C SER A 87 3.30 -15.33 11.47
N TRP A 88 4.23 -16.18 11.09
CA TRP A 88 5.50 -16.33 11.77
C TRP A 88 6.32 -15.03 11.75
N PHE A 89 6.46 -14.42 10.59
CA PHE A 89 7.28 -13.21 10.46
C PHE A 89 6.58 -11.93 10.89
N LYS A 90 5.25 -11.86 10.82
CA LYS A 90 4.52 -10.61 11.06
C LYS A 90 3.75 -10.59 12.37
N TYR A 91 3.20 -11.72 12.83
CA TYR A 91 2.25 -11.74 13.93
C TYR A 91 2.75 -12.52 15.15
N SER A 92 3.92 -13.17 15.10
CA SER A 92 4.39 -14.02 16.19
C SER A 92 4.56 -13.26 17.51
N LYS A 93 5.21 -12.08 17.49
CA LYS A 93 5.36 -11.23 18.68
C LYS A 93 3.98 -10.79 19.19
N PHE A 94 3.14 -10.25 18.33
CA PHE A 94 1.79 -9.80 18.71
C PHE A 94 0.96 -10.91 19.36
N ILE A 95 1.02 -12.13 18.81
CA ILE A 95 0.32 -13.29 19.38
C ILE A 95 0.92 -13.64 20.75
N ALA A 96 2.24 -13.72 20.87
CA ALA A 96 2.92 -14.05 22.10
C ALA A 96 2.60 -13.05 23.21
N ASP A 97 2.73 -11.76 22.94
CA ASP A 97 2.45 -10.68 23.89
C ASP A 97 0.99 -10.72 24.38
N ASN A 98 0.03 -10.96 23.50
CA ASN A 98 -1.38 -11.10 23.89
C ASN A 98 -1.64 -12.38 24.71
N VAL A 99 -0.98 -13.49 24.40
CA VAL A 99 -1.08 -14.74 25.20
C VAL A 99 -0.51 -14.51 26.60
N VAL A 100 0.67 -13.89 26.69
CA VAL A 100 1.30 -13.56 27.99
C VAL A 100 0.39 -12.63 28.80
N ALA A 101 -0.14 -11.57 28.21
CA ALA A 101 -1.05 -10.64 28.86
C ALA A 101 -2.33 -11.31 29.40
N VAL A 102 -2.87 -12.31 28.67
CA VAL A 102 -4.02 -13.11 29.13
C VAL A 102 -3.60 -14.03 30.29
N LEU A 103 -2.47 -14.71 30.21
CA LEU A 103 -1.99 -15.63 31.27
C LEU A 103 -1.65 -14.89 32.56
N ASP A 104 -1.11 -13.67 32.47
CA ASP A 104 -0.84 -12.80 33.62
C ASP A 104 -2.12 -12.49 34.42
N GLN A 105 -3.26 -12.29 33.74
CA GLN A 105 -4.56 -12.12 34.41
C GLN A 105 -4.99 -13.35 35.23
N PHE A 106 -4.47 -14.53 34.91
CA PHE A 106 -4.69 -15.77 35.66
C PHE A 106 -3.57 -16.07 36.69
N GLY A 107 -2.68 -15.11 36.90
CA GLY A 107 -1.56 -15.24 37.85
C GLY A 107 -0.38 -16.07 37.34
N VAL A 108 -0.30 -16.34 36.05
CA VAL A 108 0.82 -17.06 35.42
C VAL A 108 1.75 -16.00 34.79
N ALA A 109 2.77 -15.60 35.55
CA ALA A 109 3.78 -14.68 35.07
C ALA A 109 4.75 -15.40 34.12
N LEU A 110 4.67 -15.04 32.84
CA LEU A 110 5.59 -15.46 31.77
C LEU A 110 6.18 -14.24 31.10
N GLU A 111 7.43 -14.35 30.67
CA GLU A 111 8.01 -13.35 29.77
C GLU A 111 7.69 -13.70 28.31
N SER A 112 7.43 -12.69 27.49
CA SER A 112 7.31 -12.90 26.05
C SER A 112 8.63 -13.47 25.51
N PRO A 113 8.59 -14.57 24.77
CA PRO A 113 9.81 -15.12 24.20
C PRO A 113 10.47 -14.10 23.26
N PRO A 114 11.82 -14.06 23.22
CA PRO A 114 12.50 -13.20 22.25
C PRO A 114 12.10 -13.65 20.84
N MET A 115 11.38 -12.81 20.15
CA MET A 115 10.89 -13.08 18.79
C MET A 115 11.77 -12.37 17.77
N ASN A 116 11.70 -12.88 16.55
CA ASN A 116 12.50 -12.33 15.45
C ASN A 116 11.98 -10.94 15.06
N ASP A 117 12.75 -9.89 15.32
CA ASP A 117 12.38 -8.49 15.02
C ASP A 117 12.49 -8.15 13.53
N TRP A 118 12.83 -9.15 12.70
CA TRP A 118 13.02 -8.95 11.27
C TRP A 118 11.77 -9.29 10.46
N LEU A 119 11.18 -8.26 9.84
CA LEU A 119 10.07 -8.41 8.89
C LEU A 119 10.59 -8.35 7.45
N PRO A 120 10.43 -9.43 6.65
CA PRO A 120 10.81 -9.41 5.25
C PRO A 120 9.99 -8.40 4.44
N LEU A 121 10.67 -7.45 3.84
CA LEU A 121 10.04 -6.38 3.06
C LEU A 121 9.09 -6.94 1.99
N GLY A 122 7.84 -6.48 1.97
CA GLY A 122 6.84 -6.88 0.99
C GLY A 122 6.24 -8.27 1.20
N ILE A 123 6.52 -8.97 2.34
CA ILE A 123 5.98 -10.32 2.59
C ILE A 123 4.45 -10.38 2.45
N SER A 124 3.75 -9.39 2.93
CA SER A 124 2.29 -9.30 2.82
C SER A 124 1.83 -9.20 1.37
N PHE A 125 2.50 -8.40 0.56
CA PHE A 125 2.17 -8.18 -0.86
C PHE A 125 2.39 -9.42 -1.72
N TYR A 126 3.59 -10.03 -1.66
CA TYR A 126 3.86 -11.21 -2.47
C TYR A 126 3.11 -12.46 -1.99
N THR A 127 2.73 -12.53 -0.71
CA THR A 127 1.87 -13.59 -0.19
C THR A 127 0.45 -13.46 -0.74
N PHE A 128 -0.14 -12.27 -0.70
CA PHE A 128 -1.47 -12.01 -1.27
C PHE A 128 -1.49 -12.24 -2.79
N GLN A 129 -0.46 -11.78 -3.50
CA GLN A 129 -0.35 -12.00 -4.94
C GLN A 129 -0.38 -13.50 -5.27
N VAL A 130 0.40 -14.30 -4.55
CA VAL A 130 0.50 -15.73 -4.83
C VAL A 130 -0.74 -16.50 -4.38
N ILE A 131 -1.35 -16.15 -3.24
CA ILE A 131 -2.63 -16.76 -2.83
C ILE A 131 -3.69 -16.52 -3.90
N GLY A 132 -3.81 -15.28 -4.41
CA GLY A 132 -4.73 -14.96 -5.50
C GLY A 132 -4.49 -15.84 -6.74
N TYR A 133 -3.23 -16.00 -7.14
CA TYR A 133 -2.84 -16.87 -8.26
C TYR A 133 -3.27 -18.34 -8.06
N LEU A 134 -3.01 -18.89 -6.87
CA LEU A 134 -3.39 -20.28 -6.54
C LEU A 134 -4.91 -20.48 -6.51
N VAL A 135 -5.66 -19.50 -5.99
CA VAL A 135 -7.12 -19.51 -6.02
C VAL A 135 -7.65 -19.47 -7.45
N ASP A 136 -7.10 -18.61 -8.31
CA ASP A 136 -7.52 -18.51 -9.72
C ASP A 136 -7.29 -19.81 -10.49
N ILE A 137 -6.18 -20.52 -10.23
CA ILE A 137 -5.93 -21.87 -10.79
C ILE A 137 -6.98 -22.88 -10.28
N SER A 138 -7.22 -22.90 -8.97
CA SER A 138 -8.18 -23.81 -8.37
C SER A 138 -9.60 -23.63 -8.91
N ARG A 139 -9.97 -22.37 -9.23
CA ARG A 139 -11.25 -22.00 -9.85
C ARG A 139 -11.29 -22.28 -11.36
N GLY A 140 -10.17 -22.69 -11.96
CA GLY A 140 -10.08 -22.92 -13.40
C GLY A 140 -10.06 -21.64 -14.25
N GLN A 141 -9.88 -20.46 -13.63
CA GLN A 141 -9.82 -19.17 -14.35
C GLN A 141 -8.55 -19.01 -15.17
N ILE A 142 -7.45 -19.59 -14.68
CA ILE A 142 -6.16 -19.65 -15.37
C ILE A 142 -5.53 -21.04 -15.18
N LYS A 143 -4.60 -21.38 -16.05
CA LYS A 143 -3.73 -22.57 -15.88
C LYS A 143 -2.45 -22.20 -15.16
N ALA A 144 -1.86 -23.17 -14.44
CA ALA A 144 -0.57 -22.97 -13.80
C ALA A 144 0.52 -22.66 -14.84
N GLU A 145 1.33 -21.65 -14.54
CA GLU A 145 2.51 -21.31 -15.35
C GLU A 145 3.51 -22.46 -15.31
N ARG A 146 3.95 -22.87 -16.51
CA ARG A 146 4.89 -24.00 -16.66
C ARG A 146 6.34 -23.56 -16.69
N ASN A 147 6.59 -22.30 -17.03
CA ASN A 147 7.93 -21.75 -17.08
C ASN A 147 8.27 -21.10 -15.72
N PHE A 148 9.20 -21.72 -14.99
CA PHE A 148 9.65 -21.22 -13.68
C PHE A 148 10.22 -19.81 -13.72
N LEU A 149 10.93 -19.46 -14.82
CA LEU A 149 11.47 -18.11 -15.01
C LEU A 149 10.35 -17.06 -15.10
N VAL A 150 9.31 -17.34 -15.90
CA VAL A 150 8.15 -16.44 -16.05
C VAL A 150 7.39 -16.30 -14.73
N PHE A 151 7.19 -17.40 -14.00
CA PHE A 151 6.60 -17.37 -12.67
C PHE A 151 7.47 -16.58 -11.67
N GLY A 152 8.79 -16.74 -11.73
CA GLY A 152 9.72 -15.96 -10.90
C GLY A 152 9.60 -14.46 -11.16
N VAL A 153 9.58 -14.03 -12.43
CA VAL A 153 9.36 -12.63 -12.78
C VAL A 153 7.99 -12.14 -12.28
N PHE A 154 6.91 -12.91 -12.49
CA PHE A 154 5.58 -12.57 -11.99
C PHE A 154 5.58 -12.27 -10.49
N LYS A 155 6.24 -13.13 -9.70
CA LYS A 155 6.26 -13.03 -8.24
C LYS A 155 7.20 -11.94 -7.73
N CYS A 156 8.35 -11.74 -8.41
CA CYS A 156 9.44 -10.94 -7.88
C CYS A 156 9.64 -9.60 -8.59
N PHE A 157 8.86 -9.26 -9.62
CA PHE A 157 9.06 -8.04 -10.41
C PHE A 157 9.18 -6.81 -9.51
N TYR A 158 10.37 -6.22 -9.48
CA TYR A 158 10.74 -5.21 -8.49
C TYR A 158 9.85 -3.97 -8.49
N ALA A 159 9.27 -3.61 -9.66
CA ALA A 159 8.36 -2.47 -9.74
C ALA A 159 7.10 -2.63 -8.86
N GLN A 160 6.64 -3.86 -8.60
CA GLN A 160 5.45 -4.14 -7.80
C GLN A 160 5.75 -4.81 -6.45
N LEU A 161 6.94 -5.43 -6.28
CA LEU A 161 7.22 -6.38 -5.19
C LEU A 161 7.04 -5.78 -3.79
N VAL A 162 7.46 -4.53 -3.59
CA VAL A 162 7.57 -3.91 -2.26
C VAL A 162 6.32 -3.12 -1.89
N ALA A 163 5.85 -2.26 -2.79
CA ALA A 163 4.76 -1.32 -2.52
C ALA A 163 3.94 -0.95 -3.77
N GLY A 164 4.10 -1.73 -4.83
CA GLY A 164 3.35 -1.56 -6.06
C GLY A 164 1.91 -2.08 -5.96
N PRO A 165 1.11 -1.92 -7.02
CA PRO A 165 -0.20 -2.54 -7.11
C PRO A 165 -0.13 -4.06 -7.00
N ILE A 166 -1.11 -4.68 -6.31
CA ILE A 166 -1.23 -6.15 -6.24
C ILE A 166 -1.74 -6.67 -7.60
N VAL A 167 -0.81 -7.06 -8.47
CA VAL A 167 -1.14 -7.42 -9.85
C VAL A 167 -1.63 -8.87 -9.95
N ARG A 168 -2.73 -9.08 -10.67
CA ARG A 168 -3.29 -10.41 -10.90
C ARG A 168 -2.47 -11.20 -11.91
N ALA A 169 -2.37 -12.51 -11.70
CA ALA A 169 -1.64 -13.39 -12.61
C ALA A 169 -2.24 -13.39 -14.03
N LYS A 170 -3.57 -13.31 -14.14
CA LYS A 170 -4.27 -13.23 -15.42
C LYS A 170 -3.89 -12.01 -16.26
N ASP A 171 -3.46 -10.92 -15.60
CA ASP A 171 -3.14 -9.66 -16.26
C ASP A 171 -1.62 -9.52 -16.54
N LEU A 172 -0.76 -10.09 -15.68
CA LEU A 172 0.69 -9.93 -15.80
C LEU A 172 1.36 -11.09 -16.59
N LEU A 173 0.98 -12.36 -16.31
CA LEU A 173 1.62 -13.51 -16.96
C LEU A 173 1.55 -13.48 -18.51
N PRO A 174 0.43 -13.09 -19.14
CA PRO A 174 0.41 -12.92 -20.60
C PRO A 174 1.43 -11.90 -21.09
N GLN A 175 1.52 -10.73 -20.44
CA GLN A 175 2.47 -9.68 -20.82
C GLN A 175 3.93 -10.14 -20.71
N LEU A 176 4.28 -10.95 -19.70
CA LEU A 176 5.64 -11.48 -19.53
C LEU A 176 6.03 -12.50 -20.62
N LYS A 177 5.06 -13.06 -21.33
CA LYS A 177 5.28 -14.01 -22.43
C LYS A 177 5.29 -13.37 -23.80
N GLU A 178 4.89 -12.11 -23.89
CA GLU A 178 4.85 -11.37 -25.15
C GLU A 178 6.18 -10.67 -25.41
N ARG A 179 6.53 -10.55 -26.69
CA ARG A 179 7.68 -9.76 -27.11
C ARG A 179 7.26 -8.30 -27.24
N HIS A 180 7.61 -7.50 -26.26
CA HIS A 180 7.34 -6.07 -26.33
C HIS A 180 8.20 -5.38 -27.40
N VAL A 181 7.57 -4.47 -28.14
CA VAL A 181 8.23 -3.55 -29.04
C VAL A 181 8.41 -2.24 -28.30
N PHE A 182 9.54 -1.57 -28.53
CA PHE A 182 9.79 -0.25 -27.94
C PHE A 182 8.88 0.78 -28.57
N TYR A 183 8.01 1.37 -27.76
CA TYR A 183 7.16 2.50 -28.13
C TYR A 183 7.59 3.73 -27.34
N SER A 184 8.14 4.73 -28.03
CA SER A 184 8.59 5.98 -27.41
C SER A 184 7.52 6.66 -26.55
N ARG A 185 6.26 6.65 -26.99
CA ARG A 185 5.12 7.18 -26.21
C ARG A 185 4.91 6.47 -24.87
N HIS A 186 5.03 5.14 -24.82
CA HIS A 186 4.92 4.40 -23.56
C HIS A 186 6.10 4.71 -22.64
N PHE A 187 7.30 4.83 -23.20
CA PHE A 187 8.48 5.19 -22.45
C PHE A 187 8.40 6.62 -21.87
N GLN A 188 7.96 7.60 -22.68
CA GLN A 188 7.74 8.98 -22.25
C GLN A 188 6.70 9.06 -21.13
N LEU A 189 5.57 8.34 -21.27
CA LEU A 189 4.56 8.26 -20.21
C LEU A 189 5.10 7.59 -18.96
N GLY A 190 5.93 6.54 -19.11
CA GLY A 190 6.59 5.86 -18.00
C GLY A 190 7.55 6.79 -17.25
N LEU A 191 8.34 7.56 -17.97
CA LEU A 191 9.24 8.57 -17.38
C LEU A 191 8.45 9.66 -16.64
N TYR A 192 7.39 10.16 -17.24
CA TYR A 192 6.50 11.13 -16.57
C TYR A 192 5.91 10.58 -15.27
N TYR A 193 5.41 9.33 -15.29
CA TYR A 193 4.86 8.71 -14.08
C TYR A 193 5.94 8.47 -13.01
N LEU A 194 7.14 8.09 -13.41
CA LEU A 194 8.28 7.95 -12.50
C LEU A 194 8.57 9.29 -11.80
N LEU A 195 8.75 10.36 -12.58
CA LEU A 195 9.04 11.69 -12.04
C LEU A 195 7.89 12.26 -11.20
N ALA A 196 6.65 12.13 -11.69
CA ALA A 196 5.47 12.59 -10.95
C ALA A 196 5.30 11.83 -9.62
N GLY A 197 5.48 10.50 -9.63
CA GLY A 197 5.40 9.69 -8.43
C GLY A 197 6.48 10.04 -7.41
N LEU A 198 7.72 10.24 -7.84
CA LEU A 198 8.83 10.69 -6.98
C LEU A 198 8.56 12.11 -6.43
N ALA A 199 8.07 13.04 -7.24
CA ALA A 199 7.74 14.38 -6.78
C ALA A 199 6.61 14.36 -5.73
N ILE A 200 5.56 13.55 -5.94
CA ILE A 200 4.47 13.37 -4.96
C ILE A 200 5.05 12.83 -3.63
N LYS A 201 5.92 11.83 -3.70
CA LYS A 201 6.55 11.20 -2.51
C LYS A 201 7.45 12.21 -1.78
N ILE A 202 8.41 12.80 -2.49
CA ILE A 202 9.47 13.60 -1.87
C ILE A 202 8.96 14.98 -1.45
N CYS A 203 8.27 15.69 -2.36
CA CYS A 203 7.89 17.08 -2.10
C CYS A 203 6.66 17.22 -1.20
N ILE A 204 5.80 16.19 -1.12
CA ILE A 204 4.55 16.27 -0.35
C ILE A 204 4.59 15.33 0.85
N ALA A 205 4.72 14.02 0.62
CA ALA A 205 4.64 13.06 1.72
C ALA A 205 5.76 13.25 2.75
N ASP A 206 7.02 13.38 2.31
CA ASP A 206 8.16 13.53 3.20
C ASP A 206 8.15 14.88 3.93
N THR A 207 7.68 15.95 3.28
CA THR A 207 7.51 17.27 3.91
C THR A 207 6.43 17.22 5.00
N LEU A 208 5.26 16.61 4.72
CA LEU A 208 4.20 16.47 5.70
C LEU A 208 4.58 15.56 6.86
N ALA A 209 5.42 14.57 6.61
CA ALA A 209 5.86 13.61 7.64
C ALA A 209 6.52 14.28 8.85
N GLN A 210 7.24 15.38 8.67
CA GLN A 210 7.89 16.11 9.76
C GLN A 210 6.87 16.63 10.77
N PHE A 211 5.77 17.25 10.30
CA PHE A 211 4.68 17.75 11.15
C PHE A 211 3.88 16.61 11.79
N VAL A 212 3.59 15.57 11.01
CA VAL A 212 2.81 14.42 11.47
C VAL A 212 3.57 13.64 12.55
N ASN A 213 4.86 13.39 12.34
CA ASN A 213 5.68 12.68 13.32
C ASN A 213 5.77 13.44 14.64
N HIS A 214 5.91 14.76 14.59
CA HIS A 214 5.92 15.59 15.81
C HIS A 214 4.59 15.49 16.55
N GLY A 215 3.45 15.69 15.85
CA GLY A 215 2.14 15.70 16.49
C GLY A 215 1.68 14.34 17.03
N PHE A 216 1.98 13.24 16.35
CA PHE A 216 1.67 11.89 16.85
C PHE A 216 2.68 11.38 17.86
N GLY A 217 3.91 11.93 17.90
CA GLY A 217 4.92 11.59 18.89
C GLY A 217 4.57 12.07 20.31
N ASP A 218 3.86 13.21 20.44
CA ASP A 218 3.40 13.74 21.72
C ASP A 218 2.03 14.43 21.58
N PRO A 219 0.94 13.66 21.47
CA PRO A 219 -0.40 14.22 21.28
C PRO A 219 -0.86 15.09 22.45
N GLY A 220 -0.33 14.87 23.66
CA GLY A 220 -0.70 15.61 24.89
C GLY A 220 -0.31 17.09 24.85
N LYS A 221 0.59 17.49 23.96
CA LYS A 221 1.02 18.88 23.77
C LYS A 221 0.25 19.63 22.68
N LEU A 222 -0.66 18.95 21.98
CA LEU A 222 -1.40 19.59 20.89
C LEU A 222 -2.63 20.33 21.41
N ASP A 223 -2.83 21.55 20.90
CA ASP A 223 -4.15 22.19 20.92
C ASP A 223 -5.08 21.58 19.87
N THR A 224 -6.38 21.81 19.99
CA THR A 224 -7.41 21.26 19.08
C THR A 224 -7.16 21.64 17.61
N GLY A 225 -6.75 22.90 17.34
CA GLY A 225 -6.51 23.37 15.97
C GLY A 225 -5.33 22.64 15.33
N THR A 226 -4.21 22.54 16.04
CA THR A 226 -3.00 21.84 15.59
C THR A 226 -3.26 20.34 15.44
N ALA A 227 -4.03 19.73 16.33
CA ALA A 227 -4.41 18.31 16.22
C ALA A 227 -5.20 18.04 14.93
N TRP A 228 -6.20 18.86 14.58
CA TRP A 228 -6.94 18.72 13.32
C TRP A 228 -6.06 18.94 12.09
N LEU A 229 -5.19 19.94 12.10
CA LEU A 229 -4.26 20.19 10.98
C LEU A 229 -3.27 19.04 10.79
N THR A 230 -2.74 18.49 11.89
CA THR A 230 -1.84 17.33 11.86
C THR A 230 -2.56 16.09 11.32
N LEU A 231 -3.82 15.87 11.71
CA LEU A 231 -4.62 14.75 11.19
C LEU A 231 -4.88 14.88 9.69
N TYR A 232 -5.20 16.07 9.20
CA TYR A 232 -5.30 16.32 7.76
C TYR A 232 -3.95 16.17 7.06
N GLY A 233 -2.88 16.62 7.71
CA GLY A 233 -1.50 16.38 7.27
C GLY A 233 -1.23 14.89 7.05
N PHE A 234 -1.59 14.04 8.02
CA PHE A 234 -1.44 12.59 7.89
C PHE A 234 -2.30 12.00 6.77
N ALA A 235 -3.55 12.43 6.64
CA ALA A 235 -4.41 11.95 5.55
C ALA A 235 -3.79 12.21 4.17
N PHE A 236 -3.17 13.37 3.97
CA PHE A 236 -2.48 13.69 2.73
C PHE A 236 -1.10 13.04 2.63
N GLN A 237 -0.38 12.89 3.73
CA GLN A 237 0.90 12.18 3.77
C GLN A 237 0.74 10.73 3.31
N ILE A 238 -0.15 9.95 3.94
CA ILE A 238 -0.35 8.54 3.60
C ILE A 238 -0.85 8.34 2.16
N LEU A 239 -1.72 9.25 1.68
CA LEU A 239 -2.15 9.21 0.28
C LEU A 239 -0.99 9.48 -0.66
N SER A 240 -0.21 10.53 -0.42
CA SER A 240 0.90 10.96 -1.29
C SER A 240 2.02 9.94 -1.29
N ASP A 241 2.36 9.40 -0.13
CA ASP A 241 3.40 8.39 0.01
C ASP A 241 3.05 7.14 -0.82
N PHE A 242 1.85 6.60 -0.62
CA PHE A 242 1.46 5.38 -1.30
C PHE A 242 1.05 5.58 -2.77
N TRP A 243 0.39 6.69 -3.09
CA TRP A 243 0.08 7.01 -4.48
C TRP A 243 1.35 7.32 -5.28
N GLY A 244 2.32 8.03 -4.68
CA GLY A 244 3.63 8.29 -5.26
C GLY A 244 4.33 6.98 -5.63
N TYR A 245 4.49 6.06 -4.69
CA TYR A 245 5.08 4.75 -4.93
C TYR A 245 4.34 3.92 -5.98
N SER A 246 3.00 3.88 -5.92
CA SER A 246 2.19 3.17 -6.93
C SER A 246 2.35 3.78 -8.32
N THR A 247 2.50 5.10 -8.41
CA THR A 247 2.73 5.81 -9.68
C THR A 247 4.12 5.53 -10.23
N VAL A 248 5.15 5.52 -9.38
CA VAL A 248 6.52 5.07 -9.74
C VAL A 248 6.46 3.65 -10.30
N ALA A 249 5.80 2.72 -9.61
CA ALA A 249 5.66 1.33 -10.04
C ALA A 249 5.05 1.21 -11.45
N ILE A 250 3.96 1.96 -11.70
CA ILE A 250 3.31 2.01 -13.02
C ILE A 250 4.26 2.59 -14.08
N GLY A 251 4.99 3.65 -13.74
CA GLY A 251 5.99 4.27 -14.60
C GLY A 251 7.09 3.30 -15.02
N LEU A 252 7.66 2.59 -14.03
CA LEU A 252 8.68 1.56 -14.25
C LEU A 252 8.15 0.42 -15.14
N GLY A 253 6.93 -0.06 -14.88
CA GLY A 253 6.29 -1.07 -15.72
C GLY A 253 6.18 -0.61 -17.18
N LEU A 254 5.68 0.61 -17.42
CA LEU A 254 5.53 1.19 -18.77
C LEU A 254 6.87 1.33 -19.50
N MET A 255 7.96 1.63 -18.79
CA MET A 255 9.30 1.71 -19.40
C MET A 255 9.80 0.35 -19.90
N TYR A 256 9.29 -0.77 -19.36
CA TYR A 256 9.52 -2.14 -19.89
C TYR A 256 8.43 -2.61 -20.87
N GLY A 257 7.42 -1.80 -21.13
CA GLY A 257 6.26 -2.19 -21.94
C GLY A 257 5.19 -2.97 -21.16
N ILE A 258 5.32 -3.06 -19.83
CA ILE A 258 4.42 -3.79 -18.93
C ILE A 258 3.42 -2.81 -18.31
N LYS A 259 2.12 -3.10 -18.43
CA LYS A 259 1.04 -2.29 -17.87
C LYS A 259 0.67 -2.81 -16.49
N LEU A 260 0.77 -1.95 -15.48
CA LEU A 260 0.30 -2.21 -14.12
C LEU A 260 -1.02 -1.47 -13.85
N PRO A 261 -1.91 -2.00 -12.99
CA PRO A 261 -3.18 -1.37 -12.66
C PRO A 261 -3.01 -0.12 -11.79
N LEU A 262 -4.01 0.77 -11.83
CA LEU A 262 -4.07 1.92 -10.94
C LEU A 262 -4.44 1.47 -9.51
N ASN A 263 -3.84 2.14 -8.52
CA ASN A 263 -4.10 1.88 -7.11
C ASN A 263 -4.96 2.98 -6.45
N PHE A 264 -4.96 4.18 -7.03
CA PHE A 264 -5.68 5.34 -6.51
C PHE A 264 -6.42 6.10 -7.61
N ASN A 265 -7.61 6.63 -7.25
CA ASN A 265 -8.43 7.48 -8.12
C ASN A 265 -9.13 8.56 -7.29
N LEU A 266 -8.38 9.57 -6.82
CA LEU A 266 -8.88 10.71 -6.05
C LEU A 266 -9.83 10.28 -4.89
N PRO A 267 -9.35 9.49 -3.91
CA PRO A 267 -10.22 8.87 -2.90
C PRO A 267 -10.94 9.85 -1.99
N TYR A 268 -10.36 11.01 -1.72
CA TYR A 268 -10.93 12.00 -0.80
C TYR A 268 -12.08 12.86 -1.38
N ILE A 269 -12.43 12.66 -2.67
CA ILE A 269 -13.67 13.22 -3.24
C ILE A 269 -14.84 12.22 -3.22
N ALA A 270 -14.68 11.09 -2.52
CA ALA A 270 -15.72 10.09 -2.39
C ALA A 270 -16.91 10.62 -1.56
N SER A 271 -18.13 10.37 -2.02
CA SER A 271 -19.37 10.77 -1.35
C SER A 271 -20.01 9.65 -0.52
N SER A 272 -19.32 8.53 -0.36
CA SER A 272 -19.69 7.39 0.47
C SER A 272 -18.45 6.57 0.81
N LEU A 273 -18.47 5.81 1.91
CA LEU A 273 -17.34 4.94 2.27
C LEU A 273 -17.12 3.83 1.23
N ARG A 274 -18.20 3.34 0.62
CA ARG A 274 -18.10 2.39 -0.50
C ARG A 274 -17.40 3.02 -1.72
N ASP A 275 -17.66 4.29 -2.05
CA ASP A 275 -16.98 5.01 -3.13
C ASP A 275 -15.51 5.27 -2.77
N PHE A 276 -15.21 5.57 -1.50
CA PHE A 276 -13.84 5.68 -1.00
C PHE A 276 -13.02 4.40 -1.28
N TRP A 277 -13.52 3.22 -0.89
CA TRP A 277 -12.83 1.94 -1.12
C TRP A 277 -12.74 1.52 -2.59
N ARG A 278 -13.53 2.10 -3.49
CA ARG A 278 -13.38 1.96 -4.95
C ARG A 278 -12.28 2.83 -5.54
N ARG A 279 -11.77 3.78 -4.76
CA ARG A 279 -10.79 4.78 -5.17
C ARG A 279 -9.48 4.69 -4.39
N TRP A 280 -9.51 4.13 -3.18
CA TRP A 280 -8.39 3.92 -2.29
C TRP A 280 -7.89 2.48 -2.39
N HIS A 281 -6.57 2.31 -2.62
CA HIS A 281 -5.90 1.00 -2.69
C HIS A 281 -6.73 -0.03 -3.49
N ILE A 282 -7.07 0.33 -4.73
CA ILE A 282 -8.04 -0.36 -5.59
C ILE A 282 -7.68 -1.84 -5.71
N THR A 283 -6.39 -2.15 -5.93
CA THR A 283 -5.95 -3.55 -6.13
C THR A 283 -6.10 -4.42 -4.89
N LEU A 284 -5.89 -3.86 -3.68
CA LEU A 284 -6.17 -4.57 -2.42
C LEU A 284 -7.68 -4.73 -2.20
N SER A 285 -8.46 -3.66 -2.43
CA SER A 285 -9.92 -3.70 -2.28
C SER A 285 -10.55 -4.75 -3.19
N GLU A 286 -10.08 -4.87 -4.42
CA GLU A 286 -10.47 -5.93 -5.35
C GLU A 286 -10.02 -7.31 -4.90
N TRP A 287 -8.79 -7.42 -4.37
CA TRP A 287 -8.28 -8.68 -3.83
C TRP A 287 -9.15 -9.16 -2.66
N LEU A 288 -9.42 -8.29 -1.68
CA LEU A 288 -10.27 -8.60 -0.53
C LEU A 288 -11.69 -8.98 -0.96
N ARG A 289 -12.24 -8.28 -1.96
CA ARG A 289 -13.55 -8.63 -2.54
C ARG A 289 -13.56 -10.06 -3.12
N ASP A 290 -12.59 -10.37 -3.98
CA ASP A 290 -12.62 -11.57 -4.82
C ASP A 290 -12.16 -12.84 -4.08
N TYR A 291 -11.25 -12.69 -3.12
CA TYR A 291 -10.64 -13.84 -2.43
C TYR A 291 -11.05 -13.97 -0.97
N LEU A 292 -11.70 -12.96 -0.38
CA LEU A 292 -12.21 -13.04 0.99
C LEU A 292 -13.73 -12.80 1.07
N TYR A 293 -14.22 -11.65 0.61
CA TYR A 293 -15.63 -11.27 0.73
C TYR A 293 -16.57 -12.22 -0.02
N ILE A 294 -16.29 -12.51 -1.29
CA ILE A 294 -17.12 -13.41 -2.11
C ILE A 294 -17.11 -14.84 -1.55
N PRO A 295 -15.97 -15.44 -1.17
CA PRO A 295 -15.95 -16.76 -0.53
C PRO A 295 -16.68 -16.84 0.81
N LEU A 296 -16.73 -15.76 1.61
CA LEU A 296 -17.51 -15.69 2.85
C LEU A 296 -19.02 -15.67 2.63
N GLY A 297 -19.48 -15.59 1.37
CA GLY A 297 -20.87 -15.53 0.97
C GLY A 297 -21.26 -14.24 0.23
N GLY A 298 -20.40 -13.24 0.19
CA GLY A 298 -20.58 -11.98 -0.53
C GLY A 298 -21.90 -11.29 -0.19
N ASN A 299 -22.64 -10.87 -1.23
CA ASN A 299 -23.95 -10.24 -1.09
C ASN A 299 -25.09 -11.24 -0.85
N ARG A 300 -24.83 -12.56 -1.02
CA ARG A 300 -25.89 -13.58 -1.02
C ARG A 300 -26.32 -13.99 0.37
N ARG A 301 -25.40 -14.02 1.34
CA ARG A 301 -25.65 -14.49 2.69
C ARG A 301 -24.83 -13.68 3.70
N TRP A 302 -25.49 -13.14 4.75
CA TRP A 302 -24.87 -12.42 5.86
C TRP A 302 -23.94 -11.26 5.45
N GLN A 303 -24.42 -10.46 4.52
CA GLN A 303 -23.62 -9.42 3.86
C GLN A 303 -22.91 -8.45 4.83
N ASN A 304 -23.62 -7.98 5.89
CA ASN A 304 -23.03 -7.04 6.86
C ASN A 304 -21.88 -7.69 7.65
N ARG A 305 -22.06 -8.96 8.06
CA ARG A 305 -21.00 -9.74 8.71
C ARG A 305 -19.80 -9.92 7.76
N ASN A 306 -20.06 -10.26 6.50
CA ASN A 306 -18.99 -10.48 5.53
C ASN A 306 -18.21 -9.19 5.25
N LEU A 307 -18.89 -8.03 5.16
CA LEU A 307 -18.25 -6.71 5.06
C LEU A 307 -17.38 -6.43 6.28
N PHE A 308 -17.95 -6.60 7.48
CA PHE A 308 -17.25 -6.36 8.74
C PHE A 308 -16.00 -7.24 8.85
N LEU A 309 -16.12 -8.55 8.64
CA LEU A 309 -14.99 -9.49 8.70
C LEU A 309 -13.93 -9.19 7.65
N THR A 310 -14.35 -8.80 6.44
CA THR A 310 -13.40 -8.44 5.37
C THR A 310 -12.57 -7.22 5.74
N MET A 311 -13.19 -6.20 6.31
CA MET A 311 -12.49 -4.99 6.72
C MET A 311 -11.64 -5.21 7.98
N LEU A 312 -12.13 -6.00 8.94
CA LEU A 312 -11.39 -6.37 10.15
C LEU A 312 -10.09 -7.10 9.79
N LEU A 313 -10.18 -8.13 8.94
CA LEU A 313 -9.02 -8.89 8.46
C LEU A 313 -8.12 -8.05 7.55
N GLY A 314 -8.70 -7.13 6.78
CA GLY A 314 -7.96 -6.14 6.00
C GLY A 314 -7.18 -5.18 6.90
N GLY A 315 -7.74 -4.77 8.03
CA GLY A 315 -7.05 -3.98 9.04
C GLY A 315 -5.88 -4.75 9.64
N LEU A 316 -6.13 -5.96 10.13
CA LEU A 316 -5.06 -6.82 10.66
C LEU A 316 -3.94 -7.09 9.64
N TRP A 317 -4.26 -7.18 8.35
CA TRP A 317 -3.26 -7.33 7.30
C TRP A 317 -2.25 -6.16 7.25
N HIS A 318 -2.67 -4.95 7.60
CA HIS A 318 -1.77 -3.78 7.63
C HIS A 318 -0.71 -3.88 8.72
N GLY A 319 -1.04 -4.33 9.93
CA GLY A 319 -0.05 -4.41 10.98
C GLY A 319 -0.50 -5.27 12.18
N ALA A 320 0.48 -5.77 12.92
CA ALA A 320 0.31 -6.59 14.11
C ALA A 320 0.12 -5.70 15.35
N SER A 321 -0.98 -4.93 15.38
CA SER A 321 -1.38 -4.07 16.50
C SER A 321 -2.90 -3.98 16.58
N TRP A 322 -3.43 -3.80 17.79
CA TRP A 322 -4.86 -3.58 18.04
C TRP A 322 -5.40 -2.34 17.33
N ASN A 323 -4.57 -1.35 17.09
CA ASN A 323 -4.96 -0.15 16.34
C ASN A 323 -5.44 -0.46 14.93
N PHE A 324 -4.77 -1.37 14.21
CA PHE A 324 -5.20 -1.80 12.88
C PHE A 324 -6.49 -2.63 12.93
N VAL A 325 -6.69 -3.40 14.01
CA VAL A 325 -7.95 -4.12 14.26
C VAL A 325 -9.10 -3.11 14.43
N PHE A 326 -8.92 -2.08 15.27
CA PHE A 326 -9.93 -1.02 15.46
C PHE A 326 -10.18 -0.21 14.20
N TRP A 327 -9.13 0.13 13.44
CA TRP A 327 -9.26 0.79 12.15
C TRP A 327 -10.11 -0.05 11.17
N GLY A 328 -9.80 -1.34 11.03
CA GLY A 328 -10.56 -2.25 10.18
C GLY A 328 -12.00 -2.46 10.65
N ALA A 329 -12.21 -2.62 11.95
CA ALA A 329 -13.53 -2.74 12.57
C ALA A 329 -14.39 -1.48 12.33
N GLY A 330 -13.82 -0.29 12.50
CA GLY A 330 -14.48 0.99 12.25
C GLY A 330 -14.95 1.12 10.79
N HIS A 331 -14.08 0.81 9.84
CA HIS A 331 -14.46 0.76 8.42
C HIS A 331 -15.53 -0.29 8.12
N GLY A 332 -15.42 -1.48 8.71
CA GLY A 332 -16.39 -2.56 8.54
C GLY A 332 -17.77 -2.21 9.10
N LEU A 333 -17.81 -1.63 10.30
CA LEU A 333 -19.04 -1.16 10.93
C LEU A 333 -19.70 -0.05 10.11
N TRP A 334 -18.91 0.94 9.69
CA TRP A 334 -19.42 2.05 8.87
C TRP A 334 -20.00 1.57 7.54
N LEU A 335 -19.33 0.67 6.82
CA LEU A 335 -19.87 0.08 5.58
C LEU A 335 -21.19 -0.67 5.83
N ALA A 336 -21.31 -1.38 6.96
CA ALA A 336 -22.55 -2.05 7.32
C ALA A 336 -23.67 -1.06 7.64
N LEU A 337 -23.38 0.01 8.38
CA LEU A 337 -24.33 1.08 8.71
C LEU A 337 -24.74 1.88 7.45
N GLU A 338 -23.79 2.26 6.59
CA GLU A 338 -24.07 2.97 5.33
C GLU A 338 -25.04 2.19 4.43
N ARG A 339 -24.99 0.87 4.50
CA ARG A 339 -25.91 0.02 3.76
C ARG A 339 -27.33 0.00 4.36
N LEU A 340 -27.43 0.07 5.67
CA LEU A 340 -28.72 0.03 6.38
C LEU A 340 -29.46 1.37 6.34
N THR A 341 -28.71 2.48 6.17
CA THR A 341 -29.29 3.81 6.09
C THR A 341 -29.66 4.13 4.64
N PRO A 342 -30.93 4.35 4.31
CA PRO A 342 -31.30 4.86 2.99
C PRO A 342 -30.70 6.25 2.79
N THR A 343 -30.55 6.66 1.53
CA THR A 343 -30.04 8.00 1.18
C THR A 343 -30.94 9.10 1.75
N ILE A 344 -30.64 9.53 2.96
CA ILE A 344 -31.41 10.56 3.70
C ILE A 344 -31.25 11.95 3.01
N PHE A 345 -30.13 12.15 2.31
CA PHE A 345 -29.83 13.45 1.73
C PHE A 345 -30.39 13.60 0.31
N PRO A 346 -31.02 14.75 -0.02
CA PRO A 346 -31.47 15.09 -1.36
C PRO A 346 -30.33 15.00 -2.41
N LYS A 347 -30.71 14.69 -3.66
CA LYS A 347 -29.77 14.60 -4.79
C LYS A 347 -29.44 15.98 -5.36
N ASN A 348 -28.89 16.88 -4.58
CA ASN A 348 -28.44 18.19 -5.08
C ASN A 348 -26.94 18.40 -4.82
N ARG A 349 -26.40 19.48 -5.40
CA ARG A 349 -24.96 19.77 -5.36
C ARG A 349 -24.44 20.05 -3.95
N PHE A 350 -25.22 20.74 -3.13
CA PHE A 350 -24.88 21.05 -1.74
C PHE A 350 -24.71 19.78 -0.89
N PHE A 351 -25.72 18.90 -0.91
CA PHE A 351 -25.65 17.65 -0.14
C PHE A 351 -24.57 16.68 -0.68
N LYS A 352 -24.21 16.77 -1.97
CA LYS A 352 -23.06 16.02 -2.50
C LYS A 352 -21.75 16.47 -1.82
N TRP A 353 -21.51 17.77 -1.72
CA TRP A 353 -20.32 18.30 -1.06
C TRP A 353 -20.33 18.02 0.44
N LEU A 354 -21.48 18.13 1.10
CA LEU A 354 -21.63 17.77 2.51
C LEU A 354 -21.28 16.29 2.75
N LYS A 355 -21.74 15.38 1.90
CA LYS A 355 -21.36 13.96 1.97
C LYS A 355 -19.85 13.74 1.80
N ILE A 356 -19.23 14.40 0.83
CA ILE A 356 -17.78 14.33 0.63
C ILE A 356 -17.07 14.80 1.90
N PHE A 357 -17.47 15.92 2.48
CA PHE A 357 -16.90 16.44 3.72
C PHE A 357 -17.05 15.46 4.88
N LEU A 358 -18.25 14.89 5.09
CA LEU A 358 -18.51 13.94 6.17
C LEU A 358 -17.72 12.63 5.99
N VAL A 359 -17.64 12.11 4.75
CA VAL A 359 -16.87 10.89 4.45
C VAL A 359 -15.38 11.14 4.65
N PHE A 360 -14.85 12.26 4.17
CA PHE A 360 -13.45 12.63 4.36
C PHE A 360 -13.08 12.71 5.85
N ASN A 361 -13.85 13.48 6.64
CA ASN A 361 -13.57 13.64 8.07
C ASN A 361 -13.72 12.31 8.84
N GLY A 362 -14.72 11.51 8.54
CA GLY A 362 -14.88 10.20 9.17
C GLY A 362 -13.73 9.24 8.85
N VAL A 363 -13.22 9.27 7.61
CA VAL A 363 -12.01 8.52 7.24
C VAL A 363 -10.78 9.08 7.97
N CYS A 364 -10.66 10.41 8.12
CA CYS A 364 -9.58 11.03 8.89
C CYS A 364 -9.59 10.58 10.35
N LEU A 365 -10.76 10.54 11.01
CA LEU A 365 -10.87 10.03 12.38
C LEU A 365 -10.42 8.57 12.51
N LEU A 366 -10.71 7.73 11.52
CA LEU A 366 -10.19 6.35 11.51
C LEU A 366 -8.69 6.29 11.24
N TRP A 367 -8.12 7.25 10.51
CA TRP A 367 -6.67 7.36 10.33
C TRP A 367 -5.90 7.60 11.63
N VAL A 368 -6.53 8.12 12.70
CA VAL A 368 -5.90 8.24 14.03
C VAL A 368 -5.41 6.87 14.51
N PHE A 369 -6.27 5.84 14.45
CA PHE A 369 -5.87 4.48 14.81
C PHE A 369 -4.75 3.96 13.91
N PHE A 370 -4.83 4.18 12.62
CA PHE A 370 -3.82 3.69 11.67
C PHE A 370 -2.45 4.30 11.98
N ARG A 371 -2.37 5.62 12.17
CA ARG A 371 -1.10 6.33 12.43
C ARG A 371 -0.53 5.97 13.80
N ALA A 372 -1.38 5.86 14.83
CA ALA A 372 -0.93 5.45 16.15
C ALA A 372 -0.41 4.00 16.16
N GLY A 373 -1.00 3.09 15.37
CA GLY A 373 -0.48 1.73 15.20
C GLY A 373 0.84 1.70 14.43
N GLU A 374 1.03 2.61 13.47
CA GLU A 374 2.32 2.80 12.80
C GLU A 374 3.39 3.29 13.77
N GLU A 375 3.06 4.23 14.68
CA GLU A 375 3.97 4.74 15.70
C GLU A 375 4.43 3.64 16.64
N GLU A 376 3.50 2.82 17.13
CA GLU A 376 3.79 1.65 17.96
C GLU A 376 4.76 0.69 17.26
N LEU A 377 4.52 0.35 15.99
CA LEU A 377 5.41 -0.55 15.25
C LEU A 377 6.79 0.07 14.98
N ARG A 378 6.87 1.36 14.69
CA ARG A 378 8.15 2.08 14.49
C ARG A 378 8.95 2.10 15.78
N ALA A 379 8.31 2.36 16.92
CA ALA A 379 8.93 2.35 18.23
C ALA A 379 9.47 0.96 18.58
N ALA A 380 8.69 -0.10 18.32
CA ALA A 380 9.12 -1.47 18.54
C ALA A 380 10.33 -1.86 17.68
N ILE A 381 10.35 -1.48 16.38
CA ILE A 381 11.50 -1.69 15.48
C ILE A 381 12.75 -0.95 15.99
N ALA A 382 12.56 0.22 16.63
CA ALA A 382 13.65 0.99 17.23
C ALA A 382 14.08 0.47 18.63
N GLY A 383 13.51 -0.65 19.10
CA GLY A 383 13.80 -1.23 20.41
C GLY A 383 13.11 -0.55 21.59
N ASN A 384 12.06 0.23 21.32
CA ASN A 384 11.23 0.89 22.34
C ASN A 384 9.83 0.27 22.40
N ASP A 385 9.66 -0.80 23.18
CA ASP A 385 8.37 -1.50 23.35
C ASP A 385 7.40 -0.77 24.32
N ASN A 386 7.75 0.42 24.82
CA ASN A 386 6.91 1.16 25.77
C ASN A 386 5.83 2.02 25.09
N VAL A 387 5.82 2.14 23.77
CA VAL A 387 4.82 2.91 23.05
C VAL A 387 3.56 2.06 22.87
N ASN A 388 2.48 2.45 23.57
CA ASN A 388 1.17 1.85 23.40
C ASN A 388 0.33 2.64 22.41
N GLY A 389 0.12 2.10 21.22
CA GLY A 389 -0.61 2.78 20.15
C GLY A 389 -2.08 3.09 20.47
N LEU A 390 -2.75 2.29 21.32
CA LEU A 390 -4.12 2.61 21.76
C LEU A 390 -4.13 3.83 22.69
N GLN A 391 -3.13 3.96 23.56
CA GLN A 391 -2.99 5.14 24.41
C GLN A 391 -2.71 6.38 23.55
N VAL A 392 -1.81 6.29 22.57
CA VAL A 392 -1.55 7.36 21.60
C VAL A 392 -2.84 7.77 20.88
N SER A 393 -3.66 6.80 20.45
CA SER A 393 -4.96 7.09 19.82
C SER A 393 -5.92 7.84 20.76
N LEU A 394 -6.02 7.40 22.02
CA LEU A 394 -6.90 8.04 23.01
C LEU A 394 -6.45 9.46 23.32
N ASP A 395 -5.16 9.69 23.50
CA ASP A 395 -4.60 11.02 23.78
C ASP A 395 -4.75 11.93 22.55
N TYR A 396 -4.63 11.38 21.35
CA TYR A 396 -4.91 12.15 20.15
C TYR A 396 -6.40 12.54 20.01
N PHE A 397 -7.35 11.66 20.35
CA PHE A 397 -8.77 12.01 20.40
C PHE A 397 -9.06 13.05 21.48
N LYS A 398 -8.40 13.01 22.64
CA LYS A 398 -8.51 14.09 23.63
C LYS A 398 -8.01 15.42 23.04
N ALA A 399 -6.88 15.43 22.35
CA ALA A 399 -6.36 16.61 21.69
C ALA A 399 -7.35 17.16 20.64
N LEU A 400 -7.97 16.31 19.84
CA LEU A 400 -8.94 16.72 18.82
C LEU A 400 -10.22 17.39 19.37
N PHE A 401 -10.69 16.97 20.55
CA PHE A 401 -12.03 17.34 21.02
C PHE A 401 -12.07 18.02 22.40
N LEU A 402 -11.02 17.90 23.21
CA LEU A 402 -11.03 18.34 24.60
C LEU A 402 -9.91 19.34 24.95
N SER A 403 -8.88 19.50 24.12
CA SER A 403 -7.82 20.47 24.37
C SER A 403 -8.32 21.90 24.08
N PRO A 404 -7.90 22.91 24.87
CA PRO A 404 -8.24 24.29 24.58
C PRO A 404 -7.65 24.76 23.24
N PHE A 405 -8.31 25.73 22.62
CA PHE A 405 -7.75 26.44 21.46
C PHE A 405 -6.74 27.48 21.96
N GLU A 406 -5.53 27.06 22.28
CA GLU A 406 -4.43 27.98 22.60
C GLU A 406 -3.59 28.21 21.35
N GLN A 407 -2.88 29.32 21.30
CA GLN A 407 -2.00 29.63 20.15
C GLN A 407 -0.83 28.63 20.16
N ALA A 408 -0.79 27.76 19.16
CA ALA A 408 0.31 26.81 18.98
C ALA A 408 1.60 27.58 18.63
N GLU A 409 2.73 27.17 19.20
CA GLU A 409 4.05 27.73 18.90
C GLU A 409 4.52 27.46 17.45
N SER A 410 3.85 26.59 16.72
CA SER A 410 4.18 26.26 15.33
C SER A 410 3.22 26.93 14.35
N PRO A 411 3.70 27.48 13.23
CA PRO A 411 2.86 28.28 12.37
C PRO A 411 1.82 27.41 11.66
N PRO A 412 0.54 27.48 12.05
CA PRO A 412 -0.53 26.80 11.34
C PRO A 412 -0.62 27.26 9.87
N GLU A 413 -0.09 28.46 9.59
CA GLU A 413 -0.04 29.05 8.25
C GLU A 413 0.80 28.21 7.26
N THR A 414 1.99 27.76 7.63
CA THR A 414 2.85 26.96 6.75
C THR A 414 2.18 25.63 6.39
N LEU A 415 1.60 24.96 7.39
CA LEU A 415 0.89 23.71 7.17
C LEU A 415 -0.37 23.91 6.33
N MET A 416 -1.11 25.01 6.56
CA MET A 416 -2.27 25.37 5.76
C MET A 416 -1.88 25.65 4.29
N PHE A 417 -0.79 26.38 4.03
CA PHE A 417 -0.30 26.61 2.66
C PHE A 417 0.15 25.31 1.98
N ILE A 418 0.80 24.41 2.71
CA ILE A 418 1.17 23.09 2.20
C ILE A 418 -0.07 22.28 1.83
N LEU A 419 -1.11 22.28 2.68
CA LEU A 419 -2.36 21.56 2.42
C LEU A 419 -3.13 22.16 1.24
N LEU A 420 -3.19 23.48 1.11
CA LEU A 420 -3.81 24.17 -0.03
C LEU A 420 -3.03 23.92 -1.33
N GLY A 421 -1.71 24.02 -1.29
CA GLY A 421 -0.83 23.69 -2.41
C GLY A 421 -0.99 22.23 -2.85
N PHE A 422 -1.12 21.32 -1.88
CA PHE A 422 -1.40 19.91 -2.13
C PHE A 422 -2.77 19.68 -2.79
N LEU A 423 -3.83 20.33 -2.32
CA LEU A 423 -5.17 20.23 -2.93
C LEU A 423 -5.14 20.70 -4.38
N ALA A 424 -4.46 21.80 -4.68
CA ALA A 424 -4.27 22.29 -6.04
C ALA A 424 -3.47 21.27 -6.88
N PHE A 425 -2.35 20.78 -6.35
CA PHE A 425 -1.50 19.81 -7.02
C PHE A 425 -2.24 18.49 -7.30
N MET A 426 -2.99 17.97 -6.31
CA MET A 426 -3.82 16.78 -6.45
C MET A 426 -4.89 16.94 -7.53
N PHE A 427 -5.52 18.11 -7.61
CA PHE A 427 -6.53 18.36 -8.62
C PHE A 427 -5.94 18.38 -10.04
N PHE A 428 -4.80 19.04 -10.23
CA PHE A 428 -4.14 19.13 -11.53
C PHE A 428 -3.43 17.83 -11.92
N LEU A 429 -2.59 17.29 -11.05
CA LEU A 429 -1.76 16.13 -11.35
C LEU A 429 -2.56 14.84 -11.31
N GLY A 430 -3.47 14.70 -10.35
CA GLY A 430 -4.32 13.51 -10.21
C GLY A 430 -5.18 13.27 -11.44
N LYS A 431 -5.72 14.35 -12.01
CA LYS A 431 -6.48 14.26 -13.25
C LYS A 431 -5.60 13.91 -14.46
N SER A 432 -4.38 14.43 -14.52
CA SER A 432 -3.40 14.10 -15.57
C SER A 432 -2.94 12.64 -15.48
N LEU A 433 -2.69 12.12 -14.27
CA LEU A 433 -2.26 10.74 -14.05
C LEU A 433 -3.38 9.72 -14.34
N THR A 434 -4.63 10.05 -14.03
CA THR A 434 -5.75 9.15 -14.30
C THR A 434 -6.18 9.15 -15.77
N ASP A 435 -6.20 10.31 -16.43
CA ASP A 435 -6.72 10.50 -17.78
C ASP A 435 -5.65 10.30 -18.89
N ARG A 436 -4.40 10.07 -18.53
CA ARG A 436 -3.24 9.97 -19.46
C ARG A 436 -3.08 11.18 -20.40
N ARG A 437 -3.61 12.33 -20.04
CA ARG A 437 -3.61 13.57 -20.84
C ARG A 437 -2.22 14.11 -21.15
N PHE A 438 -1.19 13.65 -20.40
CA PHE A 438 0.18 14.05 -20.66
C PHE A 438 0.62 13.82 -22.12
N LEU A 439 0.21 12.71 -22.73
CA LEU A 439 0.56 12.37 -24.11
C LEU A 439 -0.13 13.26 -25.17
N ASP A 440 -1.20 13.96 -24.79
CA ASP A 440 -1.92 14.88 -25.69
C ASP A 440 -1.33 16.28 -25.68
N TRP A 441 -0.39 16.56 -24.79
CA TRP A 441 0.27 17.86 -24.69
C TRP A 441 1.37 18.01 -25.75
N SER A 442 1.70 19.28 -26.10
CA SER A 442 2.83 19.56 -26.97
C SER A 442 4.14 19.07 -26.30
N MET A 443 5.11 18.68 -27.12
CA MET A 443 6.43 18.21 -26.64
C MET A 443 7.08 19.21 -25.69
N THR A 444 6.99 20.51 -25.99
CA THR A 444 7.51 21.58 -25.12
C THR A 444 6.91 21.56 -23.73
N ARG A 445 5.58 21.38 -23.63
CA ARG A 445 4.89 21.28 -22.30
C ARG A 445 5.29 20.02 -21.55
N GLN A 446 5.43 18.89 -22.26
CA GLN A 446 5.88 17.63 -21.65
C GLN A 446 7.27 17.77 -21.07
N VAL A 447 8.23 18.31 -21.85
CA VAL A 447 9.62 18.54 -21.42
C VAL A 447 9.66 19.53 -20.25
N PHE A 448 8.96 20.66 -20.36
CA PHE A 448 8.89 21.66 -19.27
C PHE A 448 8.41 21.04 -17.96
N LEU A 449 7.33 20.25 -18.00
CA LEU A 449 6.82 19.61 -16.79
C LEU A 449 7.80 18.57 -16.22
N CYS A 450 8.45 17.76 -17.06
CA CYS A 450 9.44 16.80 -16.59
C CYS A 450 10.64 17.49 -15.95
N VAL A 451 11.12 18.60 -16.53
CA VAL A 451 12.22 19.40 -15.97
C VAL A 451 11.80 20.04 -14.64
N LEU A 452 10.59 20.59 -14.57
CA LEU A 452 10.04 21.14 -13.33
C LEU A 452 9.95 20.09 -12.22
N LEU A 453 9.41 18.90 -12.52
CA LEU A 453 9.34 17.80 -11.56
C LEU A 453 10.73 17.36 -11.09
N LEU A 454 11.69 17.24 -11.99
CA LEU A 454 13.07 16.92 -11.66
C LEU A 454 13.71 17.99 -10.76
N PHE A 455 13.49 19.26 -11.07
CA PHE A 455 13.95 20.38 -10.23
C PHE A 455 13.36 20.30 -8.82
N LEU A 456 12.04 20.06 -8.70
CA LEU A 456 11.39 19.90 -7.40
C LEU A 456 11.96 18.70 -6.61
N ILE A 457 12.15 17.55 -7.25
CA ILE A 457 12.76 16.36 -6.63
C ILE A 457 14.15 16.67 -6.07
N ILE A 458 14.96 17.43 -6.82
CA ILE A 458 16.32 17.82 -6.38
C ILE A 458 16.24 18.84 -5.24
N ALA A 459 15.37 19.84 -5.34
CA ALA A 459 15.21 20.89 -4.33
C ALA A 459 14.74 20.36 -2.97
N TYR A 460 13.97 19.28 -2.95
CA TYR A 460 13.46 18.65 -1.73
C TYR A 460 14.22 17.35 -1.38
N ALA A 461 15.37 17.09 -2.00
CA ALA A 461 16.11 15.84 -1.84
C ALA A 461 16.57 15.54 -0.40
N ASP A 462 16.75 16.55 0.43
CA ASP A 462 17.19 16.42 1.83
C ASP A 462 16.09 15.92 2.78
N ALA A 463 14.81 16.00 2.35
CA ALA A 463 13.66 15.56 3.15
C ALA A 463 13.33 14.06 2.99
N ARG A 464 14.25 13.24 2.47
CA ARG A 464 13.99 11.85 2.12
C ARG A 464 13.72 10.99 3.35
N LEU A 465 12.55 10.36 3.39
CA LEU A 465 12.16 9.39 4.41
C LEU A 465 11.85 8.03 3.78
N ASP A 466 11.87 7.00 4.61
CA ASP A 466 11.43 5.67 4.20
C ASP A 466 9.92 5.68 3.88
N PHE A 467 9.51 4.73 3.04
CA PHE A 467 8.11 4.57 2.69
C PHE A 467 7.31 4.05 3.89
N ILE A 468 6.13 4.64 4.15
CA ILE A 468 5.26 4.28 5.30
C ILE A 468 5.05 2.77 5.40
N TYR A 469 4.76 2.10 4.27
CA TYR A 469 4.50 0.65 4.25
C TYR A 469 5.74 -0.24 4.44
N PHE A 470 6.93 0.29 4.66
CA PHE A 470 8.11 -0.53 5.04
C PHE A 470 8.06 -1.01 6.49
N VAL A 471 7.18 -0.43 7.29
CA VAL A 471 6.94 -0.81 8.69
C VAL A 471 5.95 -1.99 8.82
N PHE A 472 5.21 -2.30 7.75
CA PHE A 472 4.09 -3.27 7.77
C PHE A 472 4.40 -4.62 7.16
#